data_bcf5229bb29b9f3efc323d8ba9df6ee9
#
_entry.id   bcf5229bb29b9f3efc323d8ba9df6ee9
#
_cell.length_a   1.000
_cell.length_b   1.000
_cell.length_c   1.000
_cell.angle_alpha   90.00
_cell.angle_beta   90.00
_cell.angle_gamma   90.00
#
_symmetry.space_group_name_H-M   'P 1'
#
loop_
_entity.id
_entity.type
_entity.pdbx_description
1 polymer ?
#
loop_
_entity_poly.entity_id
_entity_poly.type
_entity_poly.pdbx_seq_one_letter_code
_entity_poly.pdbx_strand_id
1 'polypeptide(L)'
;MSNDKIRVVQVVGRMNGGGVESTIMSHFRFIDRDRFHFDFVANADSTHIPYDEIEELGGTVHTVHPYRSFGKYNQDCMQLFEELHPLIVHANVNALSVFPLHAAKQAHVPIRIAHSHSTASPKEVAKTVVKDILRPCSRMFPTHLAACGELSARWLFGNATVDSGRVKMICNAVDLERFSVDEDMRRRIREELGVGDAFVIGQIGRLCYQKNQEFSLRVFAELLKIHKNAVLVLVGGGDERKQLEQEARSLGVFDRVKFLGIRKDVPALYNAFDVMIFPSHYEGLPVSLIEAQACGCPSLISDAVTKEVQIVPGMIESLPLNAGATMWAKTLLALGLQTRDARSDGGRFLKNAGYDIRDSSKDLGDCYESLIQNIAK
;
A
#
# COMPACT_ATOMS: atom_id res chain seq x y z
N MET A 1 -12.02 -35.66 -13.39
CA MET A 1 -12.53 -34.30 -13.11
C MET A 1 -11.47 -33.37 -13.57
N SER A 2 -11.69 -32.48 -14.55
CA SER A 2 -10.70 -31.51 -14.98
C SER A 2 -10.39 -30.64 -13.77
N ASN A 3 -9.13 -30.54 -13.45
CA ASN A 3 -8.62 -29.73 -12.31
C ASN A 3 -8.58 -28.26 -12.75
N ASP A 4 -9.74 -27.73 -13.20
CA ASP A 4 -9.81 -26.36 -13.65
C ASP A 4 -9.65 -25.44 -12.43
N LYS A 5 -8.59 -24.63 -12.46
CA LYS A 5 -8.29 -23.66 -11.38
C LYS A 5 -9.46 -22.70 -11.20
N ILE A 6 -9.72 -22.31 -9.96
CA ILE A 6 -10.68 -21.27 -9.63
C ILE A 6 -10.18 -19.95 -10.21
N ARG A 7 -10.92 -19.42 -11.17
CA ARG A 7 -10.56 -18.13 -11.80
C ARG A 7 -11.05 -16.97 -10.96
N VAL A 8 -10.12 -16.09 -10.58
CA VAL A 8 -10.36 -14.87 -9.81
C VAL A 8 -9.87 -13.67 -10.61
N VAL A 9 -10.77 -12.78 -10.98
CA VAL A 9 -10.41 -11.53 -11.65
C VAL A 9 -10.11 -10.47 -10.59
N GLN A 10 -8.88 -9.96 -10.59
CA GLN A 10 -8.40 -8.87 -9.74
C GLN A 10 -8.47 -7.55 -10.50
N VAL A 11 -9.45 -6.70 -10.20
CA VAL A 11 -9.53 -5.37 -10.83
C VAL A 11 -8.67 -4.41 -10.03
N VAL A 12 -7.55 -3.99 -10.61
CA VAL A 12 -6.52 -3.16 -9.96
C VAL A 12 -6.65 -1.68 -10.32
N GLY A 13 -7.23 -1.40 -11.49
CA GLY A 13 -7.32 -0.04 -12.02
C GLY A 13 -6.01 0.42 -12.64
N ARG A 14 -5.55 1.64 -12.31
CA ARG A 14 -4.32 2.18 -12.90
C ARG A 14 -3.10 1.70 -12.11
N MET A 15 -2.27 0.85 -12.70
CA MET A 15 -1.04 0.32 -12.10
C MET A 15 0.16 1.27 -12.36
N ASN A 16 0.66 1.88 -11.30
CA ASN A 16 1.76 2.85 -11.34
C ASN A 16 2.78 2.64 -10.20
N GLY A 17 2.87 1.43 -9.67
CA GLY A 17 3.78 1.08 -8.56
C GLY A 17 3.28 1.57 -7.19
N GLY A 18 1.98 1.43 -6.91
CA GLY A 18 1.35 1.83 -5.63
C GLY A 18 1.23 0.71 -4.61
N GLY A 19 0.83 1.07 -3.38
CA GLY A 19 0.68 0.11 -2.27
C GLY A 19 -0.39 -0.95 -2.51
N VAL A 20 -1.51 -0.62 -3.17
CA VAL A 20 -2.58 -1.58 -3.50
C VAL A 20 -2.06 -2.67 -4.44
N GLU A 21 -1.33 -2.26 -5.48
CA GLU A 21 -0.70 -3.17 -6.45
C GLU A 21 0.30 -4.09 -5.76
N SER A 22 1.14 -3.53 -4.88
CA SER A 22 2.10 -4.30 -4.07
C SER A 22 1.40 -5.34 -3.20
N THR A 23 0.28 -4.98 -2.56
CA THR A 23 -0.51 -5.90 -1.74
C THR A 23 -1.10 -7.05 -2.57
N ILE A 24 -1.71 -6.76 -3.71
CA ILE A 24 -2.30 -7.79 -4.58
C ILE A 24 -1.22 -8.71 -5.12
N MET A 25 -0.09 -8.17 -5.57
CA MET A 25 1.06 -8.95 -6.03
C MET A 25 1.66 -9.81 -4.91
N SER A 26 1.70 -9.29 -3.67
CA SER A 26 2.15 -10.08 -2.52
C SER A 26 1.24 -11.28 -2.28
N HIS A 27 -0.07 -11.11 -2.27
CA HIS A 27 -1.01 -12.23 -2.18
C HIS A 27 -0.85 -13.20 -3.36
N PHE A 28 -0.65 -12.71 -4.58
CA PHE A 28 -0.50 -13.56 -5.77
C PHE A 28 0.77 -14.44 -5.73
N ARG A 29 1.86 -13.94 -5.15
CA ARG A 29 3.10 -14.74 -4.96
C ARG A 29 2.90 -15.92 -4.02
N PHE A 30 2.02 -15.79 -3.02
CA PHE A 30 1.88 -16.74 -1.92
C PHE A 30 0.55 -17.51 -1.90
N ILE A 31 -0.44 -17.14 -2.71
CA ILE A 31 -1.67 -17.91 -2.84
C ILE A 31 -1.40 -19.26 -3.51
N ASP A 32 -2.18 -20.26 -3.21
CA ASP A 32 -2.10 -21.59 -3.86
C ASP A 32 -2.45 -21.49 -5.35
N ARG A 33 -1.43 -21.35 -6.19
CA ARG A 33 -1.57 -21.22 -7.64
C ARG A 33 -1.95 -22.52 -8.36
N ASP A 34 -1.94 -23.65 -7.69
CA ASP A 34 -2.49 -24.90 -8.23
C ASP A 34 -4.03 -24.91 -8.15
N ARG A 35 -4.58 -24.19 -7.18
CA ARG A 35 -6.03 -24.05 -6.96
C ARG A 35 -6.60 -22.79 -7.61
N PHE A 36 -5.86 -21.68 -7.66
CA PHE A 36 -6.33 -20.37 -8.14
C PHE A 36 -5.58 -19.90 -9.38
N HIS A 37 -6.31 -19.29 -10.31
CA HIS A 37 -5.74 -18.50 -11.41
C HIS A 37 -6.19 -17.05 -11.27
N PHE A 38 -5.23 -16.12 -11.29
CA PHE A 38 -5.52 -14.69 -11.21
C PHE A 38 -5.44 -14.03 -12.59
N ASP A 39 -6.53 -13.37 -12.97
CA ASP A 39 -6.59 -12.46 -14.11
C ASP A 39 -6.55 -11.02 -13.58
N PHE A 40 -5.54 -10.25 -13.97
CA PHE A 40 -5.37 -8.87 -13.56
C PHE A 40 -6.01 -7.94 -14.58
N VAL A 41 -6.94 -7.09 -14.15
CA VAL A 41 -7.57 -6.07 -15.01
C VAL A 41 -6.97 -4.71 -14.66
N ALA A 42 -6.17 -4.18 -15.57
CA ALA A 42 -5.49 -2.90 -15.45
C ALA A 42 -6.03 -1.88 -16.48
N ASN A 43 -6.01 -0.60 -16.13
CA ASN A 43 -6.34 0.45 -17.09
C ASN A 43 -5.23 0.59 -18.14
N ALA A 44 -5.59 0.86 -19.38
CA ALA A 44 -4.65 1.04 -20.50
C ALA A 44 -3.68 2.24 -20.32
N ASP A 45 -3.97 3.17 -19.41
CA ASP A 45 -3.08 4.28 -19.05
C ASP A 45 -2.15 3.97 -17.86
N SER A 46 -1.97 2.70 -17.52
CA SER A 46 -1.01 2.21 -16.52
C SER A 46 0.43 2.36 -17.03
N THR A 47 1.37 2.64 -16.12
CA THR A 47 2.79 2.88 -16.47
C THR A 47 3.76 1.81 -15.95
N HIS A 48 3.33 0.99 -14.98
CA HIS A 48 4.18 0.01 -14.30
C HIS A 48 3.42 -1.29 -14.02
N ILE A 49 3.03 -2.00 -15.09
CA ILE A 49 2.43 -3.33 -14.98
C ILE A 49 3.58 -4.35 -14.98
N PRO A 50 3.71 -5.23 -13.97
CA PRO A 50 4.75 -6.25 -13.90
C PRO A 50 4.35 -7.49 -14.74
N TYR A 51 4.28 -7.33 -16.07
CA TYR A 51 3.84 -8.38 -16.99
C TYR A 51 4.62 -9.68 -16.81
N ASP A 52 5.97 -9.59 -16.87
CA ASP A 52 6.85 -10.76 -16.79
C ASP A 52 6.61 -11.55 -15.49
N GLU A 53 6.53 -10.85 -14.36
CA GLU A 53 6.31 -11.49 -13.07
C GLU A 53 4.91 -12.14 -12.98
N ILE A 54 3.87 -11.47 -13.49
CA ILE A 54 2.51 -12.03 -13.49
C ILE A 54 2.46 -13.30 -14.34
N GLU A 55 3.08 -13.30 -15.51
CA GLU A 55 3.14 -14.44 -16.42
C GLU A 55 3.97 -15.60 -15.84
N GLU A 56 5.15 -15.32 -15.28
CA GLU A 56 5.99 -16.32 -14.59
C GLU A 56 5.24 -17.00 -13.44
N LEU A 57 4.38 -16.27 -12.74
CA LEU A 57 3.55 -16.82 -11.68
C LEU A 57 2.27 -17.51 -12.19
N GLY A 58 2.06 -17.58 -13.50
CA GLY A 58 0.92 -18.24 -14.14
C GLY A 58 -0.39 -17.43 -14.10
N GLY A 59 -0.31 -16.10 -13.96
CA GLY A 59 -1.43 -15.18 -14.10
C GLY A 59 -1.54 -14.59 -15.49
N THR A 60 -2.59 -13.81 -15.73
CA THR A 60 -2.85 -13.13 -17.01
C THR A 60 -3.17 -11.66 -16.78
N VAL A 61 -2.72 -10.78 -17.66
CA VAL A 61 -3.03 -9.35 -17.61
C VAL A 61 -3.96 -8.98 -18.76
N HIS A 62 -5.05 -8.30 -18.43
CA HIS A 62 -6.00 -7.72 -19.37
C HIS A 62 -6.02 -6.20 -19.20
N THR A 63 -6.01 -5.47 -20.30
CA THR A 63 -6.09 -4.01 -20.28
C THR A 63 -7.45 -3.54 -20.77
N VAL A 64 -8.04 -2.61 -20.03
CA VAL A 64 -9.34 -2.00 -20.35
C VAL A 64 -9.21 -0.48 -20.48
N HIS A 65 -10.15 0.17 -21.15
CA HIS A 65 -10.19 1.64 -21.20
C HIS A 65 -10.18 2.23 -19.77
N PRO A 66 -9.58 3.40 -19.54
CA PRO A 66 -9.67 4.06 -18.24
C PRO A 66 -11.13 4.39 -17.88
N TYR A 67 -11.49 4.31 -16.60
CA TYR A 67 -12.84 4.60 -16.09
C TYR A 67 -13.36 6.02 -16.41
N ARG A 68 -12.48 6.93 -16.83
CA ARG A 68 -12.88 8.25 -17.37
C ARG A 68 -13.75 8.13 -18.64
N SER A 69 -13.58 7.05 -19.39
CA SER A 69 -14.40 6.69 -20.55
C SER A 69 -15.43 5.63 -20.15
N PHE A 70 -16.32 5.98 -19.20
CA PHE A 70 -17.20 5.05 -18.51
C PHE A 70 -17.91 4.02 -19.42
N GLY A 71 -18.49 4.46 -20.54
CA GLY A 71 -19.20 3.56 -21.47
C GLY A 71 -18.29 2.48 -22.04
N LYS A 72 -17.09 2.85 -22.50
CA LYS A 72 -16.09 1.92 -23.03
C LYS A 72 -15.54 1.01 -21.93
N TYR A 73 -15.20 1.60 -20.76
CA TYR A 73 -14.74 0.82 -19.62
C TYR A 73 -15.73 -0.28 -19.20
N ASN A 74 -17.03 0.08 -19.10
CA ASN A 74 -18.06 -0.90 -18.73
C ASN A 74 -18.23 -1.98 -19.80
N GLN A 75 -18.17 -1.59 -21.08
CA GLN A 75 -18.25 -2.54 -22.21
C GLN A 75 -17.07 -3.52 -22.21
N ASP A 76 -15.83 -3.01 -22.08
CA ASP A 76 -14.63 -3.86 -22.01
C ASP A 76 -14.69 -4.83 -20.84
N CYS A 77 -15.04 -4.33 -19.64
CA CYS A 77 -15.16 -5.18 -18.45
C CYS A 77 -16.26 -6.26 -18.62
N MET A 78 -17.40 -5.87 -19.17
CA MET A 78 -18.51 -6.80 -19.37
C MET A 78 -18.12 -7.91 -20.36
N GLN A 79 -17.58 -7.53 -21.54
CA GLN A 79 -17.10 -8.49 -22.54
C GLN A 79 -16.03 -9.42 -21.96
N LEU A 80 -15.04 -8.88 -21.25
CA LEU A 80 -14.00 -9.67 -20.61
C LEU A 80 -14.57 -10.67 -19.62
N PHE A 81 -15.52 -10.27 -18.77
CA PHE A 81 -16.12 -11.17 -17.80
C PHE A 81 -17.01 -12.23 -18.45
N GLU A 82 -17.66 -11.91 -19.56
CA GLU A 82 -18.41 -12.88 -20.38
C GLU A 82 -17.48 -13.89 -21.08
N GLU A 83 -16.28 -13.47 -21.52
CA GLU A 83 -15.28 -14.38 -22.12
C GLU A 83 -14.60 -15.27 -21.10
N LEU A 84 -14.24 -14.71 -19.93
CA LEU A 84 -13.49 -15.43 -18.90
C LEU A 84 -14.35 -16.33 -18.02
N HIS A 85 -15.66 -16.07 -17.92
CA HIS A 85 -16.59 -16.73 -17.00
C HIS A 85 -16.04 -16.88 -15.56
N PRO A 86 -15.54 -15.80 -14.91
CA PRO A 86 -14.91 -15.93 -13.62
C PRO A 86 -15.95 -16.24 -12.53
N LEU A 87 -15.58 -17.05 -11.55
CA LEU A 87 -16.40 -17.24 -10.34
C LEU A 87 -16.35 -16.02 -9.43
N ILE A 88 -15.21 -15.31 -9.43
CA ILE A 88 -14.96 -14.19 -8.51
C ILE A 88 -14.44 -12.99 -9.32
N VAL A 89 -15.04 -11.83 -9.10
CA VAL A 89 -14.45 -10.53 -9.43
C VAL A 89 -14.15 -9.76 -8.13
N HIS A 90 -12.89 -9.54 -7.84
CA HIS A 90 -12.39 -8.82 -6.67
C HIS A 90 -11.89 -7.43 -7.11
N ALA A 91 -12.65 -6.39 -6.80
CA ALA A 91 -12.35 -5.02 -7.22
C ALA A 91 -11.63 -4.25 -6.11
N ASN A 92 -10.39 -3.82 -6.38
CA ASN A 92 -9.47 -3.19 -5.45
C ASN A 92 -9.36 -1.65 -5.65
N VAL A 93 -10.37 -1.04 -6.24
CA VAL A 93 -10.36 0.38 -6.63
C VAL A 93 -11.23 1.28 -5.75
N ASN A 94 -11.45 0.88 -4.50
CA ASN A 94 -12.22 1.64 -3.48
C ASN A 94 -13.62 2.03 -4.01
N ALA A 95 -14.02 3.29 -3.90
CA ALA A 95 -15.33 3.77 -4.37
C ALA A 95 -15.55 3.56 -5.88
N LEU A 96 -14.48 3.50 -6.68
CA LEU A 96 -14.58 3.23 -8.11
C LEU A 96 -14.93 1.77 -8.43
N SER A 97 -14.90 0.86 -7.43
CA SER A 97 -15.34 -0.53 -7.57
C SER A 97 -16.79 -0.67 -8.03
N VAL A 98 -17.59 0.38 -7.88
CA VAL A 98 -18.95 0.47 -8.44
C VAL A 98 -18.99 0.14 -9.93
N PHE A 99 -18.03 0.59 -10.71
CA PHE A 99 -18.00 0.41 -12.16
C PHE A 99 -17.72 -1.03 -12.59
N PRO A 100 -16.58 -1.65 -12.22
CA PRO A 100 -16.32 -3.04 -12.61
C PRO A 100 -17.31 -4.02 -11.96
N LEU A 101 -17.81 -3.75 -10.76
CA LEU A 101 -18.79 -4.63 -10.12
C LEU A 101 -20.19 -4.51 -10.72
N HIS A 102 -20.52 -3.35 -11.32
CA HIS A 102 -21.72 -3.22 -12.14
C HIS A 102 -21.59 -4.09 -13.41
N ALA A 103 -20.46 -4.01 -14.14
CA ALA A 103 -20.20 -4.85 -15.31
C ALA A 103 -20.22 -6.35 -14.94
N ALA A 104 -19.59 -6.72 -13.82
CA ALA A 104 -19.61 -8.10 -13.33
C ALA A 104 -21.01 -8.60 -12.96
N LYS A 105 -21.89 -7.71 -12.45
CA LYS A 105 -23.30 -8.05 -12.22
C LYS A 105 -24.04 -8.30 -13.54
N GLN A 106 -23.79 -7.48 -14.57
CA GLN A 106 -24.39 -7.64 -15.89
C GLN A 106 -23.93 -8.94 -16.58
N ALA A 107 -22.64 -9.30 -16.42
CA ALA A 107 -22.05 -10.55 -16.90
C ALA A 107 -22.37 -11.77 -15.98
N HIS A 108 -23.32 -11.63 -15.05
CA HIS A 108 -23.77 -12.68 -14.14
C HIS A 108 -22.68 -13.33 -13.28
N VAL A 109 -21.56 -12.62 -13.00
CA VAL A 109 -20.52 -13.13 -12.09
C VAL A 109 -21.10 -13.32 -10.69
N PRO A 110 -21.02 -14.53 -10.11
CA PRO A 110 -21.73 -14.84 -8.87
C PRO A 110 -21.14 -14.17 -7.65
N ILE A 111 -19.79 -14.11 -7.51
CA ILE A 111 -19.09 -13.50 -6.39
C ILE A 111 -18.45 -12.19 -6.83
N ARG A 112 -18.89 -11.10 -6.24
CA ARG A 112 -18.42 -9.76 -6.54
C ARG A 112 -17.98 -9.08 -5.24
N ILE A 113 -16.66 -8.87 -5.08
CA ILE A 113 -16.04 -8.34 -3.85
C ILE A 113 -15.63 -6.88 -4.08
N ALA A 114 -16.11 -5.97 -3.24
CA ALA A 114 -15.59 -4.60 -3.16
C ALA A 114 -14.57 -4.51 -2.03
N HIS A 115 -13.32 -4.11 -2.34
CA HIS A 115 -12.24 -3.99 -1.37
C HIS A 115 -11.83 -2.54 -1.15
N SER A 116 -11.83 -2.11 0.10
CA SER A 116 -11.40 -0.77 0.53
C SER A 116 -9.96 -0.79 1.02
N HIS A 117 -9.09 -0.01 0.35
CA HIS A 117 -7.65 0.08 0.66
C HIS A 117 -7.21 1.45 1.20
N SER A 118 -8.05 2.48 1.10
CA SER A 118 -7.68 3.84 1.50
C SER A 118 -8.89 4.69 1.86
N THR A 119 -8.61 5.82 2.49
CA THR A 119 -9.57 6.90 2.72
C THR A 119 -9.45 8.00 1.65
N ALA A 120 -10.14 9.12 1.82
CA ALA A 120 -10.01 10.31 0.99
C ALA A 120 -9.56 11.52 1.81
N SER A 121 -8.92 12.49 1.14
CA SER A 121 -8.54 13.76 1.75
C SER A 121 -9.51 14.87 1.37
N PRO A 122 -9.98 15.69 2.32
CA PRO A 122 -10.77 16.89 2.03
C PRO A 122 -10.08 17.90 1.11
N LYS A 123 -8.72 17.88 1.04
CA LYS A 123 -7.94 18.82 0.21
C LYS A 123 -7.82 18.39 -1.26
N GLU A 124 -8.06 17.13 -1.60
CA GLU A 124 -8.15 16.67 -3.00
C GLU A 124 -9.61 16.79 -3.51
N VAL A 125 -10.17 17.99 -3.47
CA VAL A 125 -11.60 18.27 -3.64
C VAL A 125 -12.22 17.58 -4.85
N ALA A 126 -11.62 17.70 -6.03
CA ALA A 126 -12.20 17.11 -7.25
C ALA A 126 -12.26 15.58 -7.23
N LYS A 127 -11.23 14.92 -6.71
CA LYS A 127 -11.18 13.45 -6.58
C LYS A 127 -12.08 12.97 -5.43
N THR A 128 -12.15 13.72 -4.36
CA THR A 128 -12.94 13.41 -3.16
C THR A 128 -14.43 13.54 -3.44
N VAL A 129 -14.87 14.58 -4.15
CA VAL A 129 -16.28 14.74 -4.55
C VAL A 129 -16.79 13.54 -5.34
N VAL A 130 -16.03 13.06 -6.33
CA VAL A 130 -16.42 11.86 -7.09
C VAL A 130 -16.49 10.63 -6.19
N LYS A 131 -15.52 10.44 -5.30
CA LYS A 131 -15.51 9.32 -4.34
C LYS A 131 -16.68 9.39 -3.37
N ASP A 132 -17.01 10.58 -2.85
CA ASP A 132 -18.10 10.78 -1.92
C ASP A 132 -19.48 10.59 -2.58
N ILE A 133 -19.65 10.97 -3.84
CA ILE A 133 -20.85 10.68 -4.63
C ILE A 133 -21.00 9.17 -4.88
N LEU A 134 -19.91 8.46 -5.15
CA LEU A 134 -19.93 7.02 -5.44
C LEU A 134 -20.02 6.17 -4.16
N ARG A 135 -19.58 6.68 -3.02
CA ARG A 135 -19.52 5.94 -1.76
C ARG A 135 -20.87 5.33 -1.33
N PRO A 136 -22.03 6.00 -1.41
CA PRO A 136 -23.33 5.38 -1.13
C PRO A 136 -23.61 4.16 -2.03
N CYS A 137 -23.12 4.21 -3.28
CA CYS A 137 -23.32 3.13 -4.26
C CYS A 137 -22.31 1.96 -4.10
N SER A 138 -21.28 2.10 -3.24
CA SER A 138 -20.25 1.08 -3.05
C SER A 138 -20.76 -0.28 -2.59
N ARG A 139 -22.00 -0.35 -2.09
CA ARG A 139 -22.67 -1.55 -1.60
C ARG A 139 -23.78 -2.07 -2.53
N MET A 140 -24.02 -1.43 -3.70
CA MET A 140 -25.13 -1.79 -4.59
C MET A 140 -24.86 -3.05 -5.43
N PHE A 141 -23.63 -3.22 -5.89
CA PHE A 141 -23.28 -4.28 -6.84
C PHE A 141 -22.46 -5.42 -6.24
N PRO A 142 -21.64 -5.20 -5.20
CA PRO A 142 -20.93 -6.29 -4.58
C PRO A 142 -21.88 -7.24 -3.85
N THR A 143 -21.51 -8.54 -3.81
CA THR A 143 -22.11 -9.55 -2.96
C THR A 143 -21.40 -9.63 -1.61
N HIS A 144 -20.11 -9.26 -1.58
CA HIS A 144 -19.24 -9.30 -0.40
C HIS A 144 -18.40 -8.04 -0.29
N LEU A 145 -18.04 -7.67 0.94
CA LEU A 145 -17.27 -6.47 1.25
C LEU A 145 -15.97 -6.86 1.96
N ALA A 146 -14.87 -6.24 1.55
CA ALA A 146 -13.56 -6.43 2.16
C ALA A 146 -12.87 -5.08 2.42
N ALA A 147 -11.96 -5.04 3.40
CA ALA A 147 -11.16 -3.87 3.70
C ALA A 147 -9.80 -4.27 4.28
N CYS A 148 -8.78 -3.43 4.05
CA CYS A 148 -7.44 -3.65 4.61
C CYS A 148 -7.31 -3.23 6.09
N GLY A 149 -8.29 -2.51 6.64
CA GLY A 149 -8.33 -2.04 8.02
C GLY A 149 -9.66 -1.35 8.33
N GLU A 150 -9.91 -1.14 9.63
CA GLU A 150 -11.20 -0.64 10.11
C GLU A 150 -11.50 0.79 9.62
N LEU A 151 -10.49 1.67 9.61
CA LEU A 151 -10.65 3.04 9.14
C LEU A 151 -11.09 3.09 7.67
N SER A 152 -10.47 2.30 6.79
CA SER A 152 -10.84 2.22 5.37
C SER A 152 -12.20 1.57 5.15
N ALA A 153 -12.56 0.58 5.97
CA ALA A 153 -13.87 -0.07 5.96
C ALA A 153 -14.98 0.93 6.32
N ARG A 154 -14.83 1.63 7.44
CA ARG A 154 -15.79 2.62 7.92
C ARG A 154 -15.97 3.79 6.95
N TRP A 155 -14.85 4.22 6.36
CA TRP A 155 -14.89 5.29 5.35
C TRP A 155 -15.70 4.86 4.12
N LEU A 156 -15.49 3.68 3.55
CA LEU A 156 -16.15 3.28 2.29
C LEU A 156 -17.56 2.74 2.53
N PHE A 157 -17.76 1.89 3.53
CA PHE A 157 -19.00 1.13 3.70
C PHE A 157 -19.91 1.68 4.83
N GLY A 158 -19.40 2.59 5.65
CA GLY A 158 -20.13 3.21 6.77
C GLY A 158 -20.11 2.36 8.04
N ASN A 159 -20.25 3.04 9.19
CA ASN A 159 -20.14 2.43 10.52
C ASN A 159 -21.10 1.25 10.71
N ALA A 160 -22.39 1.43 10.42
CA ALA A 160 -23.39 0.39 10.60
C ALA A 160 -23.08 -0.92 9.83
N THR A 161 -22.45 -0.81 8.65
CA THR A 161 -22.07 -1.98 7.86
C THR A 161 -20.89 -2.72 8.50
N VAL A 162 -19.92 -1.98 9.02
CA VAL A 162 -18.75 -2.55 9.73
C VAL A 162 -19.19 -3.18 11.05
N ASP A 163 -19.98 -2.45 11.84
CA ASP A 163 -20.45 -2.92 13.15
C ASP A 163 -21.35 -4.17 13.04
N SER A 164 -21.99 -4.39 11.89
CA SER A 164 -22.77 -5.61 11.62
C SER A 164 -21.92 -6.84 11.25
N GLY A 165 -20.60 -6.73 11.19
CA GLY A 165 -19.68 -7.82 10.85
C GLY A 165 -19.69 -8.25 9.38
N ARG A 166 -20.31 -7.46 8.48
CA ARG A 166 -20.41 -7.79 7.04
C ARG A 166 -19.16 -7.52 6.22
N VAL A 167 -18.15 -6.86 6.80
CA VAL A 167 -16.91 -6.53 6.10
C VAL A 167 -15.81 -7.49 6.55
N LYS A 168 -15.28 -8.28 5.63
CA LYS A 168 -14.11 -9.13 5.87
C LYS A 168 -12.85 -8.28 5.91
N MET A 169 -12.08 -8.38 6.99
CA MET A 169 -10.75 -7.76 7.05
C MET A 169 -9.74 -8.67 6.33
N ILE A 170 -9.00 -8.08 5.39
CA ILE A 170 -7.90 -8.70 4.64
C ILE A 170 -6.71 -7.79 4.82
N CYS A 171 -5.81 -8.15 5.73
CA CYS A 171 -4.67 -7.32 6.10
C CYS A 171 -3.71 -7.09 4.93
N ASN A 172 -3.10 -5.90 4.87
CA ASN A 172 -1.99 -5.60 3.98
C ASN A 172 -0.73 -6.30 4.50
N ALA A 173 -0.68 -7.63 4.36
CA ALA A 173 0.39 -8.47 4.88
C ALA A 173 1.68 -8.37 4.06
N VAL A 174 2.81 -8.66 4.70
CA VAL A 174 4.15 -8.57 4.11
C VAL A 174 4.90 -9.90 4.26
N ASP A 175 5.88 -10.13 3.39
CA ASP A 175 6.78 -11.29 3.51
C ASP A 175 7.77 -11.06 4.65
N LEU A 176 7.47 -11.59 5.84
CA LEU A 176 8.27 -11.41 7.04
C LEU A 176 9.64 -12.09 6.98
N GLU A 177 9.88 -13.02 6.06
CA GLU A 177 11.21 -13.57 5.80
C GLU A 177 12.07 -12.60 4.99
N ARG A 178 11.48 -11.96 4.00
CA ARG A 178 12.13 -10.95 3.16
C ARG A 178 12.32 -9.62 3.89
N PHE A 179 11.31 -9.21 4.68
CA PHE A 179 11.35 -8.00 5.50
C PHE A 179 11.72 -8.41 6.94
N SER A 180 13.00 -8.45 7.20
CA SER A 180 13.57 -8.80 8.51
C SER A 180 14.78 -7.92 8.82
N VAL A 181 15.22 -7.92 10.06
CA VAL A 181 16.45 -7.24 10.47
C VAL A 181 17.65 -7.99 9.90
N ASP A 182 18.51 -7.29 9.14
CA ASP A 182 19.72 -7.84 8.53
C ASP A 182 20.85 -6.79 8.58
N GLU A 183 21.81 -6.98 9.48
CA GLU A 183 22.93 -6.06 9.68
C GLU A 183 23.96 -6.12 8.55
N ASP A 184 24.11 -7.26 7.84
CA ASP A 184 24.99 -7.37 6.69
C ASP A 184 24.40 -6.60 5.50
N MET A 185 23.11 -6.74 5.29
CA MET A 185 22.37 -5.95 4.30
C MET A 185 22.44 -4.46 4.63
N ARG A 186 22.29 -4.08 5.91
CA ARG A 186 22.44 -2.70 6.38
C ARG A 186 23.81 -2.12 5.99
N ARG A 187 24.90 -2.82 6.30
CA ARG A 187 26.27 -2.37 5.98
C ARG A 187 26.44 -2.17 4.47
N ARG A 188 26.09 -3.19 3.69
CA ARG A 188 26.22 -3.16 2.23
C ARG A 188 25.49 -2.00 1.58
N ILE A 189 24.24 -1.78 1.96
CA ILE A 189 23.43 -0.70 1.35
C ILE A 189 23.91 0.70 1.81
N ARG A 190 24.39 0.83 3.04
CA ARG A 190 24.98 2.11 3.52
C ARG A 190 26.26 2.45 2.77
N GLU A 191 27.08 1.46 2.43
CA GLU A 191 28.26 1.63 1.55
C GLU A 191 27.84 2.04 0.14
N GLU A 192 26.87 1.33 -0.48
CA GLU A 192 26.34 1.66 -1.81
C GLU A 192 25.82 3.10 -1.87
N LEU A 193 25.10 3.51 -0.85
CA LEU A 193 24.55 4.86 -0.75
C LEU A 193 25.63 5.91 -0.39
N GLY A 194 26.83 5.50 0.03
CA GLY A 194 27.89 6.41 0.45
C GLY A 194 27.49 7.25 1.67
N VAL A 195 26.75 6.67 2.61
CA VAL A 195 26.25 7.39 3.79
C VAL A 195 27.09 7.14 5.05
N GLY A 196 27.97 6.11 5.04
CA GLY A 196 28.86 5.81 6.18
C GLY A 196 28.10 5.75 7.52
N ASP A 197 28.63 6.50 8.51
CA ASP A 197 28.05 6.58 9.86
C ASP A 197 26.98 7.68 10.03
N ALA A 198 26.59 8.35 8.94
CA ALA A 198 25.57 9.38 9.00
C ALA A 198 24.25 8.85 9.58
N PHE A 199 23.50 9.72 10.24
CA PHE A 199 22.14 9.43 10.65
C PHE A 199 21.24 9.44 9.41
N VAL A 200 20.67 8.27 9.04
CA VAL A 200 19.91 8.08 7.81
C VAL A 200 18.42 8.09 8.10
N ILE A 201 17.76 9.11 7.55
CA ILE A 201 16.31 9.23 7.58
C ILE A 201 15.76 8.70 6.26
N GLY A 202 14.82 7.78 6.29
CA GLY A 202 14.16 7.24 5.11
C GLY A 202 12.74 7.73 4.94
N GLN A 203 12.30 7.91 3.70
CA GLN A 203 10.89 7.98 3.35
C GLN A 203 10.64 7.17 2.09
N ILE A 204 9.77 6.17 2.17
CA ILE A 204 9.40 5.30 1.06
C ILE A 204 7.96 5.55 0.65
N GLY A 205 7.74 5.83 -0.62
CA GLY A 205 6.42 6.04 -1.19
C GLY A 205 6.43 6.94 -2.41
N ARG A 206 5.30 7.01 -3.09
CA ARG A 206 5.14 7.84 -4.28
C ARG A 206 5.36 9.32 -3.94
N LEU A 207 6.13 10.04 -4.77
CA LEU A 207 6.39 11.47 -4.62
C LEU A 207 5.13 12.25 -5.05
N CYS A 208 4.27 12.56 -4.07
CA CYS A 208 2.97 13.17 -4.30
C CYS A 208 2.44 13.87 -3.03
N TYR A 209 1.48 14.76 -3.19
CA TYR A 209 0.83 15.50 -2.09
C TYR A 209 0.45 14.61 -0.90
N GLN A 210 -0.12 13.41 -1.15
CA GLN A 210 -0.53 12.50 -0.08
C GLN A 210 0.61 12.20 0.91
N LYS A 211 1.81 11.93 0.39
CA LYS A 211 3.01 11.52 1.17
C LYS A 211 3.80 12.68 1.77
N ASN A 212 3.54 13.93 1.32
CA ASN A 212 4.04 15.17 1.93
C ASN A 212 5.57 15.23 2.12
N GLN A 213 6.32 14.85 1.07
CA GLN A 213 7.78 14.92 1.09
C GLN A 213 8.31 16.34 1.27
N GLU A 214 7.56 17.36 0.87
CA GLU A 214 7.88 18.75 1.11
C GLU A 214 8.05 19.04 2.61
N PHE A 215 7.16 18.51 3.45
CA PHE A 215 7.30 18.65 4.90
C PHE A 215 8.52 17.88 5.43
N SER A 216 8.83 16.71 4.87
CA SER A 216 10.04 15.94 5.23
C SER A 216 11.31 16.72 4.94
N LEU A 217 11.40 17.45 3.83
CA LEU A 217 12.52 18.33 3.52
C LEU A 217 12.66 19.45 4.56
N ARG A 218 11.56 20.08 4.97
CA ARG A 218 11.55 21.11 6.02
C ARG A 218 11.99 20.55 7.38
N VAL A 219 11.50 19.36 7.75
CA VAL A 219 11.93 18.66 8.97
C VAL A 219 13.43 18.34 8.91
N PHE A 220 13.91 17.88 7.76
CA PHE A 220 15.32 17.57 7.58
C PHE A 220 16.22 18.81 7.68
N ALA A 221 15.79 19.95 7.15
CA ALA A 221 16.50 21.22 7.29
C ALA A 221 16.62 21.64 8.78
N GLU A 222 15.57 21.46 9.57
CA GLU A 222 15.61 21.70 11.03
C GLU A 222 16.52 20.69 11.75
N LEU A 223 16.49 19.41 11.33
CA LEU A 223 17.33 18.37 11.93
C LEU A 223 18.82 18.67 11.70
N LEU A 224 19.23 19.13 10.53
CA LEU A 224 20.63 19.49 10.25
C LEU A 224 21.16 20.61 11.13
N LYS A 225 20.32 21.46 11.74
CA LYS A 225 20.73 22.48 12.71
C LYS A 225 21.20 21.88 14.04
N ILE A 226 20.65 20.72 14.42
CA ILE A 226 20.92 20.02 15.68
C ILE A 226 21.79 18.77 15.51
N HIS A 227 21.80 18.16 14.32
CA HIS A 227 22.61 16.99 14.00
C HIS A 227 23.14 17.07 12.56
N LYS A 228 24.39 17.57 12.41
CA LYS A 228 24.95 17.89 11.10
C LYS A 228 25.29 16.68 10.23
N ASN A 229 25.60 15.52 10.83
CA ASN A 229 25.94 14.32 10.09
C ASN A 229 24.69 13.47 9.81
N ALA A 230 23.78 13.97 8.98
CA ALA A 230 22.56 13.29 8.59
C ALA A 230 22.35 13.30 7.08
N VAL A 231 21.58 12.34 6.58
CA VAL A 231 21.17 12.18 5.18
C VAL A 231 19.69 11.83 5.13
N LEU A 232 18.94 12.47 4.25
CA LEU A 232 17.57 12.11 3.93
C LEU A 232 17.54 11.27 2.64
N VAL A 233 16.90 10.12 2.67
CA VAL A 233 16.74 9.21 1.53
C VAL A 233 15.28 9.15 1.14
N LEU A 234 14.94 9.65 -0.05
CA LEU A 234 13.59 9.63 -0.63
C LEU A 234 13.53 8.55 -1.70
N VAL A 235 12.67 7.54 -1.49
CA VAL A 235 12.51 6.37 -2.34
C VAL A 235 11.13 6.35 -2.95
N GLY A 236 11.04 6.31 -4.27
CA GLY A 236 9.82 6.27 -5.05
C GLY A 236 9.86 7.20 -6.26
N GLY A 237 8.92 6.98 -7.17
CA GLY A 237 8.65 7.86 -8.29
C GLY A 237 7.45 8.76 -8.03
N GLY A 238 7.23 9.75 -8.88
CA GLY A 238 6.04 10.61 -8.82
C GLY A 238 6.26 11.98 -9.47
N ASP A 239 5.15 12.66 -9.71
CA ASP A 239 5.12 13.90 -10.49
C ASP A 239 5.77 15.08 -9.75
N GLU A 240 5.87 15.02 -8.41
CA GLU A 240 6.42 16.10 -7.58
C GLU A 240 7.95 16.08 -7.49
N ARG A 241 8.65 15.11 -8.11
CA ARG A 241 10.11 14.98 -7.99
C ARG A 241 10.87 16.29 -8.28
N LYS A 242 10.57 16.95 -9.41
CA LYS A 242 11.26 18.20 -9.79
C LYS A 242 11.02 19.32 -8.80
N GLN A 243 9.80 19.44 -8.30
CA GLN A 243 9.43 20.43 -7.27
C GLN A 243 10.18 20.16 -5.97
N LEU A 244 10.26 18.92 -5.53
CA LEU A 244 10.97 18.52 -4.31
C LEU A 244 12.48 18.76 -4.42
N GLU A 245 13.10 18.52 -5.58
CA GLU A 245 14.51 18.86 -5.82
C GLU A 245 14.75 20.38 -5.75
N GLN A 246 13.83 21.21 -6.27
CA GLN A 246 13.90 22.66 -6.16
C GLN A 246 13.75 23.13 -4.70
N GLU A 247 12.80 22.55 -3.96
CA GLU A 247 12.59 22.84 -2.54
C GLU A 247 13.84 22.47 -1.70
N ALA A 248 14.45 21.31 -1.95
CA ALA A 248 15.68 20.90 -1.28
C ALA A 248 16.84 21.90 -1.53
N ARG A 249 16.94 22.48 -2.74
CA ARG A 249 17.91 23.52 -3.07
C ARG A 249 17.60 24.84 -2.34
N SER A 250 16.33 25.24 -2.31
CA SER A 250 15.91 26.48 -1.63
C SER A 250 16.17 26.42 -0.12
N LEU A 251 16.02 25.23 0.47
CA LEU A 251 16.33 24.97 1.89
C LEU A 251 17.84 24.77 2.15
N GLY A 252 18.69 24.72 1.12
CA GLY A 252 20.13 24.50 1.26
C GLY A 252 20.52 23.07 1.70
N VAL A 253 19.66 22.09 1.48
CA VAL A 253 19.87 20.69 1.94
C VAL A 253 20.07 19.69 0.80
N PHE A 254 20.01 20.12 -0.45
CA PHE A 254 20.01 19.24 -1.63
C PHE A 254 21.16 18.23 -1.64
N ASP A 255 22.38 18.63 -1.28
CA ASP A 255 23.56 17.74 -1.28
C ASP A 255 23.51 16.65 -0.20
N ARG A 256 22.59 16.77 0.73
CA ARG A 256 22.32 15.79 1.81
C ARG A 256 21.03 15.00 1.60
N VAL A 257 20.35 15.19 0.46
CA VAL A 257 19.12 14.45 0.10
C VAL A 257 19.40 13.50 -1.08
N LYS A 258 19.09 12.24 -0.92
CA LYS A 258 19.22 11.24 -1.98
C LYS A 258 17.84 10.89 -2.54
N PHE A 259 17.61 11.23 -3.81
CA PHE A 259 16.41 10.86 -4.56
C PHE A 259 16.69 9.57 -5.34
N LEU A 260 16.32 8.40 -4.82
CA LEU A 260 16.68 7.10 -5.40
C LEU A 260 15.73 6.63 -6.53
N GLY A 261 14.59 7.28 -6.71
CA GLY A 261 13.58 6.77 -7.63
C GLY A 261 12.93 5.47 -7.14
N ILE A 262 12.34 4.70 -8.06
CA ILE A 262 11.72 3.41 -7.75
C ILE A 262 12.83 2.37 -7.56
N ARG A 263 12.78 1.66 -6.43
CA ARG A 263 13.72 0.60 -6.05
C ARG A 263 12.97 -0.71 -5.80
N LYS A 264 13.60 -1.85 -6.13
CA LYS A 264 13.08 -3.21 -5.88
C LYS A 264 13.62 -3.82 -4.58
N ASP A 265 14.73 -3.32 -4.09
CA ASP A 265 15.44 -3.76 -2.89
C ASP A 265 15.01 -3.01 -1.62
N VAL A 266 13.73 -2.75 -1.52
CA VAL A 266 13.11 -2.00 -0.41
C VAL A 266 13.46 -2.54 0.99
N PRO A 267 13.54 -3.88 1.22
CA PRO A 267 13.98 -4.42 2.51
C PRO A 267 15.36 -3.95 2.93
N ALA A 268 16.31 -3.87 1.96
CA ALA A 268 17.65 -3.40 2.22
C ALA A 268 17.67 -1.91 2.61
N LEU A 269 16.81 -1.10 1.99
CA LEU A 269 16.67 0.31 2.31
C LEU A 269 16.12 0.53 3.73
N TYR A 270 15.09 -0.22 4.16
CA TYR A 270 14.61 -0.16 5.56
C TYR A 270 15.71 -0.52 6.56
N ASN A 271 16.54 -1.51 6.24
CA ASN A 271 17.69 -1.86 7.07
C ASN A 271 18.74 -0.73 7.11
N ALA A 272 18.95 0.02 6.03
CA ALA A 272 19.89 1.15 5.99
C ALA A 272 19.46 2.36 6.83
N PHE A 273 18.16 2.58 7.03
CA PHE A 273 17.61 3.71 7.74
C PHE A 273 17.81 3.59 9.25
N ASP A 274 18.06 4.69 9.94
CA ASP A 274 18.02 4.79 11.40
C ASP A 274 16.59 5.07 11.87
N VAL A 275 15.82 5.80 11.06
CA VAL A 275 14.42 6.12 11.32
C VAL A 275 13.68 6.42 10.00
N MET A 276 12.40 6.11 9.94
CA MET A 276 11.54 6.52 8.84
C MET A 276 10.68 7.73 9.23
N ILE A 277 10.59 8.72 8.32
CA ILE A 277 9.64 9.84 8.43
C ILE A 277 8.43 9.58 7.54
N PHE A 278 7.22 9.73 8.08
CA PHE A 278 5.98 9.43 7.37
C PHE A 278 4.88 10.48 7.63
N PRO A 279 5.04 11.72 7.13
CA PRO A 279 4.17 12.85 7.41
C PRO A 279 2.96 12.91 6.45
N SER A 280 2.40 11.77 6.09
CA SER A 280 1.31 11.68 5.14
C SER A 280 0.09 12.49 5.57
N HIS A 281 -0.59 13.12 4.60
CA HIS A 281 -1.82 13.86 4.86
C HIS A 281 -3.03 12.94 5.13
N TYR A 282 -3.02 11.75 4.59
CA TYR A 282 -4.05 10.72 4.79
C TYR A 282 -3.54 9.37 4.32
N GLU A 283 -3.99 8.30 4.96
CA GLU A 283 -3.70 6.90 4.58
C GLU A 283 -4.90 6.00 4.88
N GLY A 284 -4.91 4.82 4.26
CA GLY A 284 -5.66 3.68 4.76
C GLY A 284 -4.85 2.96 5.84
N LEU A 285 -4.35 1.76 5.52
CA LEU A 285 -3.35 1.06 6.32
C LEU A 285 -2.08 0.93 5.46
N PRO A 286 -1.06 1.79 5.66
CA PRO A 286 0.11 1.85 4.78
C PRO A 286 1.03 0.65 4.99
N VAL A 287 1.22 -0.16 3.93
CA VAL A 287 2.11 -1.33 3.90
C VAL A 287 3.53 -0.98 4.32
N SER A 288 4.03 0.18 3.88
CA SER A 288 5.41 0.65 4.18
C SER A 288 5.71 0.79 5.68
N LEU A 289 4.69 1.04 6.52
CA LEU A 289 4.88 1.05 7.97
C LEU A 289 4.92 -0.36 8.57
N ILE A 290 4.25 -1.33 7.96
CA ILE A 290 4.35 -2.74 8.34
C ILE A 290 5.74 -3.28 7.96
N GLU A 291 6.19 -2.98 6.73
CA GLU A 291 7.53 -3.32 6.23
C GLU A 291 8.65 -2.73 7.11
N ALA A 292 8.52 -1.45 7.48
CA ALA A 292 9.49 -0.77 8.34
C ALA A 292 9.59 -1.47 9.71
N GLN A 293 8.46 -1.78 10.34
CA GLN A 293 8.44 -2.48 11.64
C GLN A 293 9.04 -3.90 11.54
N ALA A 294 8.79 -4.62 10.43
CA ALA A 294 9.39 -5.93 10.18
C ALA A 294 10.92 -5.84 10.12
N CYS A 295 11.46 -4.80 9.47
CA CYS A 295 12.90 -4.54 9.38
C CYS A 295 13.49 -3.82 10.61
N GLY A 296 12.75 -3.68 11.71
CA GLY A 296 13.23 -2.98 12.91
C GLY A 296 13.53 -1.50 12.67
N CYS A 297 12.89 -0.86 11.69
CA CYS A 297 13.04 0.57 11.38
C CYS A 297 11.94 1.39 12.07
N PRO A 298 12.25 2.16 13.14
CA PRO A 298 11.27 2.97 13.83
C PRO A 298 10.74 4.07 12.91
N SER A 299 9.52 4.53 13.14
CA SER A 299 8.85 5.46 12.25
C SER A 299 8.15 6.57 13.02
N LEU A 300 8.38 7.82 12.61
CA LEU A 300 7.62 8.98 13.06
C LEU A 300 6.55 9.29 12.03
N ILE A 301 5.28 9.22 12.43
CA ILE A 301 4.13 9.35 11.54
C ILE A 301 3.27 10.56 11.87
N SER A 302 2.45 11.02 10.91
CA SER A 302 1.41 12.01 11.19
C SER A 302 0.23 11.37 11.94
N ASP A 303 -0.51 12.18 12.69
CA ASP A 303 -1.74 11.79 13.37
C ASP A 303 -2.92 11.51 12.41
N ALA A 304 -2.74 11.79 11.12
CA ALA A 304 -3.67 11.42 10.05
C ALA A 304 -3.56 9.93 9.64
N VAL A 305 -2.53 9.23 10.11
CA VAL A 305 -2.35 7.79 9.89
C VAL A 305 -3.07 7.02 11.00
N THR A 306 -3.79 5.95 10.62
CA THR A 306 -4.51 5.12 11.60
C THR A 306 -3.59 4.53 12.65
N LYS A 307 -4.07 4.45 13.90
CA LYS A 307 -3.33 3.79 15.00
C LYS A 307 -3.23 2.27 14.83
N GLU A 308 -4.02 1.69 13.93
CA GLU A 308 -3.95 0.26 13.58
C GLU A 308 -2.55 -0.18 13.11
N VAL A 309 -1.70 0.76 12.65
CA VAL A 309 -0.32 0.47 12.26
C VAL A 309 0.64 0.28 13.45
N GLN A 310 0.25 0.62 14.68
CA GLN A 310 1.11 0.53 15.86
C GLN A 310 1.10 -0.90 16.43
N ILE A 311 1.81 -1.81 15.77
CA ILE A 311 1.77 -3.24 16.08
C ILE A 311 2.96 -3.63 16.95
N VAL A 312 4.15 -3.17 16.61
CA VAL A 312 5.38 -3.44 17.38
C VAL A 312 5.58 -2.34 18.42
N PRO A 313 5.62 -2.70 19.72
CA PRO A 313 5.78 -1.71 20.79
C PRO A 313 7.01 -0.83 20.62
N GLY A 314 6.86 0.50 20.75
CA GLY A 314 7.96 1.46 20.68
C GLY A 314 8.49 1.77 19.27
N MET A 315 7.96 1.14 18.22
CA MET A 315 8.45 1.33 16.86
C MET A 315 7.77 2.49 16.13
N ILE A 316 6.62 2.95 16.60
CA ILE A 316 5.88 4.04 15.95
C ILE A 316 5.55 5.13 16.96
N GLU A 317 5.95 6.35 16.64
CA GLU A 317 5.55 7.57 17.32
C GLU A 317 4.71 8.45 16.39
N SER A 318 3.72 9.16 16.93
CA SER A 318 2.80 9.98 16.16
C SER A 318 2.82 11.42 16.60
N LEU A 319 2.91 12.35 15.64
CA LEU A 319 2.81 13.78 15.87
C LEU A 319 1.84 14.43 14.87
N PRO A 320 1.10 15.47 15.28
CA PRO A 320 0.32 16.24 14.35
C PRO A 320 1.24 17.08 13.45
N LEU A 321 0.86 17.26 12.18
CA LEU A 321 1.66 18.07 11.23
C LEU A 321 1.83 19.52 11.68
N ASN A 322 0.85 20.08 12.40
CA ASN A 322 0.90 21.45 12.93
C ASN A 322 1.82 21.61 14.15
N ALA A 323 2.40 20.51 14.70
CA ALA A 323 3.47 20.62 15.69
C ALA A 323 4.74 21.31 15.14
N GLY A 324 4.85 21.41 13.82
CA GLY A 324 5.91 22.12 13.12
C GLY A 324 7.19 21.30 12.94
N ALA A 325 7.99 21.71 11.95
CA ALA A 325 9.18 20.98 11.51
C ALA A 325 10.24 20.80 12.62
N THR A 326 10.41 21.81 13.49
CA THR A 326 11.39 21.75 14.59
C THR A 326 11.04 20.67 15.62
N MET A 327 9.77 20.50 15.99
CA MET A 327 9.35 19.44 16.91
C MET A 327 9.53 18.08 16.27
N TRP A 328 9.10 17.93 15.02
CA TRP A 328 9.30 16.69 14.25
C TRP A 328 10.78 16.31 14.15
N ALA A 329 11.68 17.27 13.91
CA ALA A 329 13.12 17.02 13.81
C ALA A 329 13.71 16.49 15.13
N LYS A 330 13.32 17.07 16.27
CA LYS A 330 13.76 16.62 17.60
C LYS A 330 13.27 15.23 17.92
N THR A 331 11.98 14.97 17.71
CA THR A 331 11.36 13.67 17.97
C THR A 331 11.96 12.60 17.05
N LEU A 332 12.12 12.91 15.76
CA LEU A 332 12.71 11.99 14.78
C LEU A 332 14.14 11.57 15.17
N LEU A 333 14.97 12.54 15.59
CA LEU A 333 16.32 12.26 16.05
C LEU A 333 16.34 11.41 17.33
N ALA A 334 15.50 11.74 18.31
CA ALA A 334 15.40 11.00 19.55
C ALA A 334 14.98 9.55 19.30
N LEU A 335 13.93 9.35 18.51
CA LEU A 335 13.40 8.02 18.16
C LEU A 335 14.47 7.17 17.44
N GLY A 336 15.14 7.71 16.43
CA GLY A 336 16.14 6.97 15.67
C GLY A 336 17.40 6.65 16.48
N LEU A 337 17.85 7.54 17.38
CA LEU A 337 19.00 7.27 18.25
C LEU A 337 18.68 6.22 19.33
N GLN A 338 17.47 6.23 19.89
CA GLN A 338 17.05 5.28 20.90
C GLN A 338 17.05 3.83 20.39
N THR A 339 16.75 3.62 19.12
CA THR A 339 16.59 2.30 18.51
C THR A 339 17.79 1.84 17.68
N ARG A 340 18.77 2.73 17.46
CA ARG A 340 19.92 2.47 16.56
C ARG A 340 20.73 1.23 16.95
N ASP A 341 20.97 1.05 18.27
CA ASP A 341 21.80 -0.01 18.80
C ASP A 341 20.99 -1.25 19.25
N ALA A 342 19.68 -1.18 19.18
CA ALA A 342 18.79 -2.26 19.65
C ALA A 342 17.61 -2.44 18.69
N ARG A 343 17.91 -2.76 17.40
CA ARG A 343 16.86 -3.13 16.44
C ARG A 343 16.16 -4.38 16.88
N SER A 344 14.88 -4.26 17.18
CA SER A 344 14.07 -5.43 17.50
C SER A 344 13.46 -6.03 16.22
N ASP A 345 13.52 -7.35 16.10
CA ASP A 345 12.75 -8.08 15.10
C ASP A 345 11.25 -7.95 15.40
N GLY A 346 10.57 -7.15 14.59
CA GLY A 346 9.13 -6.96 14.70
C GLY A 346 8.32 -8.13 14.14
N GLY A 347 8.94 -9.08 13.46
CA GLY A 347 8.28 -10.16 12.73
C GLY A 347 7.31 -10.96 13.57
N ARG A 348 7.68 -11.31 14.82
CA ARG A 348 6.81 -12.07 15.73
C ARG A 348 5.52 -11.30 16.09
N PHE A 349 5.62 -10.02 16.36
CA PHE A 349 4.44 -9.18 16.66
C PHE A 349 3.53 -9.05 15.47
N LEU A 350 4.11 -8.81 14.28
CA LEU A 350 3.40 -8.70 13.02
C LEU A 350 2.70 -10.01 12.63
N LYS A 351 3.37 -11.15 12.79
CA LYS A 351 2.79 -12.46 12.54
C LYS A 351 1.59 -12.72 13.45
N ASN A 352 1.73 -12.49 14.75
CA ASN A 352 0.62 -12.66 15.70
C ASN A 352 -0.56 -11.72 15.43
N ALA A 353 -0.32 -10.58 14.78
CA ALA A 353 -1.35 -9.62 14.38
C ALA A 353 -1.94 -9.92 12.98
N GLY A 354 -1.53 -11.01 12.30
CA GLY A 354 -2.06 -11.42 11.01
C GLY A 354 -1.42 -10.73 9.79
N TYR A 355 -0.21 -10.19 9.93
CA TYR A 355 0.51 -9.51 8.86
C TYR A 355 1.57 -10.37 8.17
N ASP A 356 1.63 -11.68 8.41
CA ASP A 356 2.42 -12.61 7.61
C ASP A 356 1.71 -12.92 6.30
N ILE A 357 2.35 -12.67 5.17
CA ILE A 357 1.74 -12.86 3.86
C ILE A 357 1.37 -14.32 3.57
N ARG A 358 2.12 -15.29 4.12
CA ARG A 358 1.83 -16.72 3.93
C ARG A 358 0.50 -17.08 4.58
N ASP A 359 0.32 -16.68 5.83
CA ASP A 359 -0.92 -16.91 6.57
C ASP A 359 -2.09 -16.15 5.93
N SER A 360 -1.89 -14.87 5.60
CA SER A 360 -2.92 -14.01 4.99
C SER A 360 -3.33 -14.49 3.59
N SER A 361 -2.41 -15.02 2.78
CA SER A 361 -2.74 -15.54 1.45
C SER A 361 -3.49 -16.86 1.53
N LYS A 362 -3.17 -17.72 2.51
CA LYS A 362 -3.94 -18.91 2.80
C LYS A 362 -5.36 -18.56 3.23
N ASP A 363 -5.52 -17.62 4.16
CA ASP A 363 -6.83 -17.14 4.64
C ASP A 363 -7.65 -16.52 3.51
N LEU A 364 -7.01 -15.85 2.56
CA LEU A 364 -7.67 -15.31 1.36
C LEU A 364 -8.17 -16.45 0.45
N GLY A 365 -7.37 -17.49 0.22
CA GLY A 365 -7.76 -18.68 -0.55
C GLY A 365 -8.93 -19.42 0.09
N ASP A 366 -8.86 -19.66 1.39
CA ASP A 366 -9.91 -20.31 2.16
C ASP A 366 -11.21 -19.47 2.16
N CYS A 367 -11.08 -18.15 2.21
CA CYS A 367 -12.21 -17.24 2.05
C CYS A 367 -12.88 -17.40 0.68
N TYR A 368 -12.12 -17.38 -0.41
CA TYR A 368 -12.67 -17.58 -1.76
C TYR A 368 -13.42 -18.89 -1.90
N GLU A 369 -12.87 -20.00 -1.39
CA GLU A 369 -13.52 -21.30 -1.43
C GLU A 369 -14.82 -21.35 -0.62
N SER A 370 -14.79 -20.76 0.58
CA SER A 370 -16.00 -20.66 1.41
C SER A 370 -17.12 -19.91 0.68
N LEU A 371 -16.77 -18.83 -0.04
CA LEU A 371 -17.74 -18.07 -0.83
C LEU A 371 -18.33 -18.91 -1.98
N ILE A 372 -17.51 -19.70 -2.66
CA ILE A 372 -17.95 -20.58 -3.75
C ILE A 372 -18.88 -21.67 -3.23
N GLN A 373 -18.52 -22.31 -2.11
CA GLN A 373 -19.34 -23.36 -1.50
C GLN A 373 -20.74 -22.86 -1.08
N ASN A 374 -20.84 -21.57 -0.70
CA ASN A 374 -22.11 -20.95 -0.31
C ASN A 374 -23.04 -20.64 -1.50
N ILE A 375 -22.52 -20.58 -2.72
CA ILE A 375 -23.34 -20.42 -3.94
C ILE A 375 -23.93 -21.76 -4.39
N ALA A 376 -23.20 -22.85 -4.12
CA ALA A 376 -23.62 -24.20 -4.53
C ALA A 376 -24.72 -24.81 -3.63
N LYS A 377 -25.02 -24.16 -2.51
CA LYS A 377 -26.14 -24.54 -1.60
C LYS A 377 -27.39 -23.71 -1.90
#